data_c5cbae1be4a1fbe3528494388681f981
#
_entry.id   c5cbae1be4a1fbe3528494388681f981
#
_cell.length_a   1.000
_cell.length_b   1.000
_cell.length_c   1.000
_cell.angle_alpha   90.00
_cell.angle_beta   90.00
_cell.angle_gamma   90.00
#
_symmetry.space_group_name_H-M   'P 1'
#
loop_
_entity.id
_entity.type
_entity.pdbx_description
1 polymer ?
#
loop_
_entity_poly.entity_id
_entity_poly.type
_entity_poly.pdbx_seq_one_letter_code
_entity_poly.pdbx_strand_id
1 'polypeptide(L)'
;MAGRSSIRLGQAGGLTQFGANLVILEPGAKSSLRHWHRNEDEFVMVTQGVCTLIDDSGRHEMGVGDCAAFPAGDGNGHHFVNETAAEARFLVVGTKAPHEVATYSDIDLMVEMADGTATFTRKDGSPYSPE
;
A
#
# COMPACT_ATOMS: atom_id res chain seq x y z
N MET A 1 9.21 -6.23 3.63
CA MET A 1 9.08 -5.97 5.07
C MET A 1 8.84 -7.26 5.83
N ALA A 2 9.46 -7.39 6.98
CA ALA A 2 9.33 -8.59 7.79
C ALA A 2 7.90 -8.77 8.29
N GLY A 3 7.41 -10.02 8.30
CA GLY A 3 6.09 -10.38 8.80
C GLY A 3 4.92 -10.04 7.88
N ARG A 4 5.20 -9.54 6.68
CA ARG A 4 4.19 -9.25 5.66
C ARG A 4 4.29 -10.28 4.55
N SER A 5 3.14 -10.82 4.17
CA SER A 5 3.00 -11.67 2.98
C SER A 5 1.73 -11.28 2.24
N SER A 6 1.59 -11.72 1.00
CA SER A 6 0.39 -11.47 0.23
C SER A 6 0.06 -12.62 -0.70
N ILE A 7 -1.23 -12.79 -0.98
CA ILE A 7 -1.75 -13.74 -1.96
C ILE A 7 -2.32 -12.92 -3.10
N ARG A 8 -1.79 -13.12 -4.30
CA ARG A 8 -2.20 -12.38 -5.51
C ARG A 8 -3.43 -13.02 -6.13
N LEU A 9 -4.61 -12.72 -5.56
CA LEU A 9 -5.87 -13.34 -5.96
C LEU A 9 -6.27 -12.97 -7.38
N GLY A 10 -6.14 -11.70 -7.75
CA GLY A 10 -6.48 -11.23 -9.09
C GLY A 10 -5.62 -11.87 -10.16
N GLN A 11 -4.32 -11.95 -9.95
CA GLN A 11 -3.39 -12.59 -10.86
C GLN A 11 -3.71 -14.10 -11.02
N ALA A 12 -4.02 -14.77 -9.93
CA ALA A 12 -4.40 -16.18 -9.96
C ALA A 12 -5.67 -16.41 -10.79
N GLY A 13 -6.60 -15.45 -10.80
CA GLY A 13 -7.82 -15.49 -11.59
C GLY A 13 -7.69 -14.93 -13.01
N GLY A 14 -6.49 -14.51 -13.43
CA GLY A 14 -6.26 -13.96 -14.77
C GLY A 14 -6.73 -12.53 -14.97
N LEU A 15 -6.96 -11.76 -13.90
CA LEU A 15 -7.39 -10.36 -14.00
C LEU A 15 -6.21 -9.47 -14.41
N THR A 16 -6.46 -8.52 -15.29
CA THR A 16 -5.44 -7.63 -15.85
C THR A 16 -5.70 -6.15 -15.67
N GLN A 17 -6.94 -5.74 -15.42
CA GLN A 17 -7.31 -4.32 -15.33
C GLN A 17 -7.13 -3.73 -13.95
N PHE A 18 -7.12 -4.56 -12.93
CA PHE A 18 -6.89 -4.15 -11.55
C PHE A 18 -6.19 -5.26 -10.77
N GLY A 19 -5.55 -4.89 -9.67
CA GLY A 19 -4.97 -5.83 -8.72
C GLY A 19 -5.99 -6.17 -7.62
N ALA A 20 -5.99 -7.42 -7.17
CA ALA A 20 -6.74 -7.84 -5.99
C ALA A 20 -5.84 -8.77 -5.18
N ASN A 21 -5.44 -8.34 -4.00
CA ASN A 21 -4.47 -9.06 -3.17
C ASN A 21 -5.00 -9.19 -1.75
N LEU A 22 -4.75 -10.34 -1.14
CA LEU A 22 -4.94 -10.51 0.30
C LEU A 22 -3.60 -10.29 0.99
N VAL A 23 -3.52 -9.26 1.81
CA VAL A 23 -2.32 -8.94 2.58
C VAL A 23 -2.46 -9.56 3.97
N ILE A 24 -1.40 -10.21 4.43
CA ILE A 24 -1.34 -10.90 5.71
C ILE A 24 -0.23 -10.24 6.53
N LEU A 25 -0.59 -9.72 7.71
CA LEU A 25 0.34 -9.08 8.63
C LEU A 25 0.44 -9.89 9.92
N GLU A 26 1.64 -10.38 10.22
CA GLU A 26 1.94 -10.93 11.54
C GLU A 26 1.96 -9.81 12.59
N PRO A 27 1.86 -10.13 13.89
CA PRO A 27 2.00 -9.11 14.94
C PRO A 27 3.26 -8.25 14.75
N GLY A 28 3.08 -6.93 14.81
CA GLY A 28 4.15 -5.95 14.63
C GLY A 28 4.50 -5.61 13.18
N ALA A 29 3.95 -6.30 12.20
CA ALA A 29 4.29 -6.08 10.80
C ALA A 29 3.61 -4.84 10.23
N LYS A 30 4.29 -4.21 9.25
CA LYS A 30 3.78 -3.11 8.44
C LYS A 30 3.50 -3.59 7.03
N SER A 31 2.48 -3.01 6.39
CA SER A 31 2.17 -3.33 4.99
C SER A 31 3.23 -2.78 4.04
N SER A 32 3.75 -1.60 4.33
CA SER A 32 4.73 -0.87 3.53
C SER A 32 5.21 0.35 4.32
N LEU A 33 6.11 1.14 3.74
CA LEU A 33 6.31 2.52 4.15
C LEU A 33 5.12 3.35 3.70
N ARG A 34 4.80 4.42 4.40
CA ARG A 34 3.68 5.32 4.09
C ARG A 34 3.90 5.96 2.71
N HIS A 35 2.93 5.79 1.80
CA HIS A 35 3.00 6.34 0.44
C HIS A 35 1.61 6.58 -0.14
N TRP A 36 1.56 7.36 -1.23
CA TRP A 36 0.34 7.58 -2.01
C TRP A 36 0.64 7.40 -3.50
N HIS A 37 -0.40 7.12 -4.27
CA HIS A 37 -0.33 6.80 -5.69
C HIS A 37 -0.87 7.96 -6.53
N ARG A 38 -0.17 8.31 -7.60
CA ARG A 38 -0.61 9.39 -8.50
C ARG A 38 -1.78 8.96 -9.38
N ASN A 39 -1.72 7.75 -9.96
CA ASN A 39 -2.62 7.32 -11.03
C ASN A 39 -3.48 6.13 -10.67
N GLU A 40 -3.31 5.53 -9.50
CA GLU A 40 -4.04 4.34 -9.09
C GLU A 40 -4.93 4.61 -7.89
N ASP A 41 -6.22 4.25 -8.03
CA ASP A 41 -7.12 4.17 -6.89
C ASP A 41 -6.84 2.88 -6.10
N GLU A 42 -7.07 2.92 -4.81
CA GLU A 42 -6.91 1.76 -3.94
C GLU A 42 -8.05 1.67 -2.94
N PHE A 43 -8.58 0.47 -2.77
CA PHE A 43 -9.64 0.15 -1.80
C PHE A 43 -9.16 -0.99 -0.91
N VAL A 44 -9.42 -0.88 0.40
CA VAL A 44 -9.01 -1.87 1.39
C VAL A 44 -10.18 -2.24 2.27
N MET A 45 -10.33 -3.54 2.55
CA MET A 45 -11.29 -4.06 3.53
C MET A 45 -10.60 -5.08 4.44
N VAL A 46 -10.71 -4.90 5.75
CA VAL A 46 -10.18 -5.85 6.72
C VAL A 46 -11.05 -7.10 6.75
N THR A 47 -10.42 -8.27 6.62
CA THR A 47 -11.11 -9.57 6.60
C THR A 47 -10.83 -10.41 7.83
N GLN A 48 -9.75 -10.15 8.56
CA GLN A 48 -9.38 -10.90 9.77
C GLN A 48 -8.57 -10.02 10.70
N GLY A 49 -8.87 -10.12 11.99
CA GLY A 49 -8.12 -9.40 13.03
C GLY A 49 -8.37 -7.90 13.04
N VAL A 50 -7.41 -7.18 13.59
CA VAL A 50 -7.45 -5.71 13.70
C VAL A 50 -6.12 -5.16 13.22
N CYS A 51 -6.14 -4.14 12.38
CA CYS A 51 -4.95 -3.40 11.99
C CYS A 51 -5.18 -1.90 12.13
N THR A 52 -4.10 -1.14 12.18
CA THR A 52 -4.15 0.31 12.31
C THR A 52 -3.75 0.94 10.98
N LEU A 53 -4.65 1.74 10.41
CA LEU A 53 -4.35 2.62 9.28
C LEU A 53 -3.65 3.86 9.83
N ILE A 54 -2.51 4.21 9.24
CA ILE A 54 -1.78 5.44 9.54
C ILE A 54 -1.75 6.29 8.28
N ASP A 55 -2.28 7.50 8.37
CA ASP A 55 -2.30 8.47 7.28
C ASP A 55 -2.01 9.88 7.80
N ASP A 56 -2.21 10.92 6.97
CA ASP A 56 -1.92 12.31 7.37
C ASP A 56 -2.80 12.79 8.52
N SER A 57 -3.99 12.21 8.71
CA SER A 57 -4.89 12.57 9.82
C SER A 57 -4.64 11.78 11.11
N GLY A 58 -3.69 10.85 11.11
CA GLY A 58 -3.29 10.10 12.29
C GLY A 58 -3.56 8.61 12.20
N ARG A 59 -3.98 8.03 13.31
CA ARG A 59 -4.11 6.58 13.48
C ARG A 59 -5.59 6.21 13.56
N HIS A 60 -5.98 5.17 12.81
CA HIS A 60 -7.36 4.70 12.74
C HIS A 60 -7.39 3.18 12.91
N GLU A 61 -7.98 2.71 14.00
CA GLU A 61 -8.13 1.28 14.23
C GLU A 61 -9.21 0.71 13.31
N MET A 62 -8.91 -0.39 12.63
CA MET A 62 -9.80 -1.04 11.68
C MET A 62 -9.96 -2.51 12.02
N GLY A 63 -11.20 -2.94 12.21
CA GLY A 63 -11.58 -4.34 12.43
C GLY A 63 -12.26 -4.94 11.22
N VAL A 64 -12.66 -6.21 11.34
CA VAL A 64 -13.31 -6.97 10.24
C VAL A 64 -14.52 -6.21 9.68
N GLY A 65 -14.54 -6.03 8.35
CA GLY A 65 -15.58 -5.30 7.64
C GLY A 65 -15.33 -3.81 7.48
N ASP A 66 -14.37 -3.24 8.21
CA ASP A 66 -14.01 -1.83 8.04
C ASP A 66 -13.26 -1.65 6.72
N CYS A 67 -13.55 -0.54 6.05
CA CYS A 67 -13.02 -0.21 4.72
C CYS A 67 -12.32 1.12 4.72
N ALA A 68 -11.36 1.25 3.81
CA ALA A 68 -10.68 2.52 3.52
C ALA A 68 -10.52 2.67 2.00
N ALA A 69 -10.61 3.90 1.51
CA ALA A 69 -10.43 4.20 0.10
C ALA A 69 -9.39 5.31 -0.07
N PHE A 70 -8.52 5.14 -1.04
CA PHE A 70 -7.43 6.06 -1.33
C PHE A 70 -7.49 6.46 -2.80
N PRO A 71 -8.15 7.59 -3.13
CA PRO A 71 -8.22 8.07 -4.51
C PRO A 71 -6.86 8.41 -5.07
N ALA A 72 -6.67 8.15 -6.36
CA ALA A 72 -5.46 8.53 -7.07
C ALA A 72 -5.17 10.02 -6.90
N GLY A 73 -3.92 10.34 -6.58
CA GLY A 73 -3.47 11.74 -6.48
C GLY A 73 -3.93 12.51 -5.26
N ASP A 74 -4.42 11.82 -4.20
CA ASP A 74 -4.94 12.50 -3.01
C ASP A 74 -3.84 13.13 -2.13
N GLY A 75 -2.58 12.74 -2.32
CA GLY A 75 -1.46 13.25 -1.55
C GLY A 75 -1.38 12.74 -0.11
N ASN A 76 -2.36 11.93 0.32
CA ASN A 76 -2.44 11.42 1.69
C ASN A 76 -1.78 10.05 1.79
N GLY A 77 -0.50 10.04 2.14
CA GLY A 77 0.26 8.80 2.29
C GLY A 77 -0.28 7.91 3.41
N HIS A 78 -0.38 6.62 3.14
CA HIS A 78 -0.96 5.66 4.07
C HIS A 78 -0.14 4.37 4.15
N HIS A 79 -0.28 3.67 5.26
CA HIS A 79 0.10 2.28 5.41
C HIS A 79 -0.71 1.65 6.56
N PHE A 80 -0.60 0.33 6.68
CA PHE A 80 -1.26 -0.42 7.74
C PHE A 80 -0.22 -1.09 8.63
N VAL A 81 -0.48 -1.12 9.94
CA VAL A 81 0.38 -1.75 10.93
C VAL A 81 -0.47 -2.68 11.78
N ASN A 82 0.03 -3.89 12.02
CA ASN A 82 -0.60 -4.80 12.97
C ASN A 82 0.03 -4.58 14.35
N GLU A 83 -0.65 -3.86 15.21
CA GLU A 83 -0.21 -3.55 16.57
C GLU A 83 -0.80 -4.51 17.61
N THR A 84 -1.40 -5.61 17.15
CA THR A 84 -2.03 -6.61 18.02
C THR A 84 -1.14 -7.85 18.18
N ALA A 85 -1.58 -8.77 19.04
CA ALA A 85 -0.88 -10.03 19.27
C ALA A 85 -1.37 -11.17 18.36
N ALA A 86 -2.28 -10.88 17.41
CA ALA A 86 -2.84 -11.86 16.49
C ALA A 86 -2.67 -11.42 15.04
N GLU A 87 -2.65 -12.38 14.11
CA GLU A 87 -2.57 -12.10 12.66
C GLU A 87 -3.72 -11.22 12.20
N ALA A 88 -3.42 -10.28 11.30
CA ALA A 88 -4.43 -9.45 10.62
C ALA A 88 -4.35 -9.66 9.12
N ARG A 89 -5.50 -9.61 8.45
CA ARG A 89 -5.60 -9.73 7.00
C ARG A 89 -6.52 -8.66 6.43
N PHE A 90 -6.17 -8.16 5.26
CA PHE A 90 -7.04 -7.25 4.53
C PHE A 90 -6.93 -7.46 3.03
N LEU A 91 -8.07 -7.28 2.35
CA LEU A 91 -8.16 -7.31 0.90
C LEU A 91 -7.83 -5.93 0.34
N VAL A 92 -6.93 -5.88 -0.64
CA VAL A 92 -6.57 -4.66 -1.36
C VAL A 92 -6.99 -4.82 -2.81
N VAL A 93 -7.76 -3.86 -3.31
CA VAL A 93 -8.13 -3.79 -4.72
C VAL A 93 -7.68 -2.45 -5.26
N GLY A 94 -6.93 -2.45 -6.35
CA GLY A 94 -6.38 -1.22 -6.92
C GLY A 94 -6.24 -1.29 -8.43
N THR A 95 -6.30 -0.13 -9.06
CA THR A 95 -6.08 0.03 -10.50
C THR A 95 -4.68 -0.45 -10.87
N LYS A 96 -4.52 -1.03 -12.05
CA LYS A 96 -3.21 -1.28 -12.67
C LYS A 96 -2.99 -0.25 -13.74
N ALA A 97 -2.41 0.89 -13.39
CA ALA A 97 -2.06 1.91 -14.37
C ALA A 97 -0.79 1.50 -15.13
N PRO A 98 -0.70 1.76 -16.45
CA PRO A 98 0.51 1.46 -17.22
C PRO A 98 1.70 2.33 -16.81
N HIS A 99 1.42 3.50 -16.25
CA HIS A 99 2.42 4.43 -15.70
C HIS A 99 1.94 4.87 -14.32
N GLU A 100 2.81 4.76 -13.31
CA GLU A 100 2.48 5.11 -11.94
C GLU A 100 3.65 5.81 -11.27
N VAL A 101 3.34 6.72 -10.36
CA VAL A 101 4.31 7.32 -9.45
C VAL A 101 3.80 7.14 -8.02
N ALA A 102 4.59 6.49 -7.19
CA ALA A 102 4.33 6.39 -5.77
C ALA A 102 5.27 7.34 -5.02
N THR A 103 4.71 8.16 -4.15
CA THR A 103 5.46 9.15 -3.36
C THR A 103 5.41 8.73 -1.89
N TYR A 104 6.59 8.60 -1.28
CA TYR A 104 6.72 8.24 0.13
C TYR A 104 6.62 9.49 0.99
N SER A 105 5.76 9.45 2.02
CA SER A 105 5.41 10.64 2.80
C SER A 105 6.48 11.06 3.79
N ASP A 106 7.17 10.09 4.38
CA ASP A 106 8.04 10.33 5.54
C ASP A 106 9.53 10.35 5.17
N ILE A 107 9.87 10.08 3.93
CA ILE A 107 11.25 10.11 3.43
C ILE A 107 11.30 10.80 2.06
N ASP A 108 12.50 11.22 1.67
CA ASP A 108 12.74 11.88 0.39
C ASP A 108 12.93 10.83 -0.72
N LEU A 109 11.81 10.16 -1.05
CA LEU A 109 11.82 9.07 -2.01
C LEU A 109 10.51 9.08 -2.80
N MET A 110 10.62 8.85 -4.11
CA MET A 110 9.52 8.45 -4.94
C MET A 110 9.97 7.40 -5.95
N VAL A 111 9.03 6.65 -6.48
CA VAL A 111 9.28 5.64 -7.50
C VAL A 111 8.35 5.87 -8.68
N GLU A 112 8.94 5.89 -9.89
CA GLU A 112 8.20 5.92 -11.14
C GLU A 112 8.24 4.52 -11.74
N MET A 113 7.05 3.99 -12.05
CA MET A 113 6.89 2.68 -12.67
C MET A 113 6.33 2.88 -14.08
N ALA A 114 7.12 2.52 -15.08
CA ALA A 114 6.75 2.62 -16.49
C ALA A 114 7.40 1.48 -17.26
N ASP A 115 6.66 0.86 -18.19
CA ASP A 115 7.17 -0.19 -19.08
C ASP A 115 7.83 -1.36 -18.33
N GLY A 116 7.31 -1.71 -17.16
CA GLY A 116 7.83 -2.77 -16.32
C GLY A 116 9.11 -2.41 -15.55
N THR A 117 9.53 -1.15 -15.59
CA THR A 117 10.74 -0.66 -14.92
C THR A 117 10.38 0.27 -13.77
N ALA A 118 11.01 0.09 -12.61
CA ALA A 118 10.88 0.97 -11.47
C ALA A 118 12.13 1.84 -11.35
N THR A 119 11.94 3.16 -11.30
CA THR A 119 13.04 4.14 -11.15
C THR A 119 12.83 4.92 -9.86
N PHE A 120 13.80 4.82 -8.95
CA PHE A 120 13.76 5.51 -7.66
C PHE A 120 14.49 6.85 -7.74
N THR A 121 13.86 7.92 -7.27
CA THR A 121 14.42 9.25 -7.22
C THR A 121 14.09 9.92 -5.90
N ARG A 122 14.76 11.06 -5.62
CA ARG A 122 14.31 12.00 -4.60
C ARG A 122 13.08 12.75 -5.12
N LYS A 123 12.36 13.41 -4.23
CA LYS A 123 11.13 14.15 -4.59
C LYS A 123 11.39 15.29 -5.58
N ASP A 124 12.60 15.81 -5.65
CA ASP A 124 13.02 16.82 -6.64
C ASP A 124 13.39 16.23 -8.01
N GLY A 125 13.34 14.90 -8.15
CA GLY A 125 13.69 14.20 -9.39
C GLY A 125 15.14 13.79 -9.51
N SER A 126 16.01 14.20 -8.58
CA SER A 126 17.41 13.78 -8.59
C SER A 126 17.56 12.31 -8.24
N PRO A 127 18.65 11.64 -8.68
CA PRO A 127 18.86 10.23 -8.36
C PRO A 127 18.85 9.97 -6.86
N TYR A 128 18.15 8.90 -6.45
CA TYR A 128 18.16 8.46 -5.05
C TYR A 128 19.41 7.62 -4.81
N SER A 129 20.15 8.00 -3.78
CA SER A 129 21.37 7.30 -3.37
C SER A 129 21.23 6.95 -1.89
N PRO A 130 20.81 5.72 -1.55
CA PRO A 130 20.77 5.29 -0.15
C PRO A 130 22.19 5.19 0.40
N GLU A 131 22.38 5.71 1.58
CA GLU A 131 23.65 5.61 2.29
C GLU A 131 23.58 4.58 3.41
#